data_9c37eb89dcfcfce907032e27f8b84a79
#
_entry.id   9c37eb89dcfcfce907032e27f8b84a79
#
_cell.length_a   1.000
_cell.length_b   1.000
_cell.length_c   1.000
_cell.angle_alpha   90.00
_cell.angle_beta   90.00
_cell.angle_gamma   90.00
#
_symmetry.space_group_name_H-M   'P 1'
#
loop_
_entity.id
_entity.type
_entity.pdbx_description
1 polymer ?
#
loop_
_entity_poly.entity_id
_entity_poly.type
_entity_poly.pdbx_seq_one_letter_code
_entity_poly.pdbx_strand_id
1 'polypeptide(L)'
;MPWSRSSTSWSDSGCSSSALSQVPVVAVTELLPALPWLVPFASLFRLANTRPSLSDAPLAEGSLVSVIIPARNESTTIETVVRSVLASTYRPLELLVVDDRSTDDTATIVQRLAAEDSRVRLVPGEPLPAGWYGKPWACVQGYRASQGELLLFTDADTRHQPELLARSVGALRAEGADLLTVAPRQLCVTFWERVVMPQIWLLLALRYHPARVNRASRERDVIANGQFILVPRESYEAAGTHEAVRGEVAEDLALAQTFHRAGKRIHFAFADHFMETRMYRSLRDLVEGWSKNMYLGGRRSFPGEPLLQALVPLMLVVGFAFWLVPPVALALTGGRGGLGAAAAAGTGLAALFWMLIALGMRIPPWYGLLYPLGALTALGIGARSTWRGARKVEWRGRAYTASGVSAGPLARPASVSRRPARDRRDPP
;
A
#
# COMPACT_ATOMS: atom_id res chain seq x y z
N MET A 1 53.67 -82.84 38.73
CA MET A 1 53.85 -81.44 38.45
C MET A 1 52.48 -80.89 38.03
N PRO A 2 51.79 -80.00 38.82
CA PRO A 2 50.52 -79.49 38.49
C PRO A 2 50.65 -78.03 38.03
N TRP A 3 49.92 -77.73 36.99
CA TRP A 3 49.78 -76.42 36.42
C TRP A 3 48.84 -75.56 37.23
N SER A 4 49.29 -74.38 37.71
CA SER A 4 48.52 -73.37 38.37
C SER A 4 47.82 -72.50 37.34
N ARG A 5 46.48 -72.39 37.43
CA ARG A 5 45.68 -71.44 36.65
C ARG A 5 45.65 -70.11 37.38
N SER A 6 46.23 -69.08 36.85
CA SER A 6 46.06 -67.70 37.27
C SER A 6 44.71 -67.12 36.70
N SER A 7 43.79 -66.80 37.59
CA SER A 7 42.57 -66.12 37.26
C SER A 7 42.82 -64.58 37.18
N THR A 8 42.86 -64.04 35.97
CA THR A 8 42.80 -62.58 35.75
C THR A 8 41.37 -62.12 35.88
N SER A 9 41.06 -61.37 36.94
CA SER A 9 39.79 -60.62 37.07
C SER A 9 39.81 -59.44 36.18
N TRP A 10 38.89 -59.41 35.14
CA TRP A 10 38.58 -58.24 34.43
C TRP A 10 37.65 -57.34 35.26
N SER A 11 38.10 -56.15 35.67
CA SER A 11 37.29 -55.12 36.28
C SER A 11 36.43 -54.51 35.18
N ASP A 12 35.13 -54.70 35.30
CA ASP A 12 34.12 -53.97 34.51
C ASP A 12 34.26 -52.46 34.78
N SER A 13 34.96 -51.75 33.90
CA SER A 13 34.90 -50.31 33.84
C SER A 13 33.54 -49.93 33.27
N GLY A 14 32.64 -49.56 34.17
CA GLY A 14 31.30 -49.08 33.83
C GLY A 14 31.34 -47.92 32.83
N CYS A 15 30.96 -48.22 31.62
CA CYS A 15 30.65 -47.22 30.62
C CYS A 15 29.37 -46.51 31.08
N SER A 16 29.51 -45.33 31.64
CA SER A 16 28.38 -44.47 32.04
C SER A 16 27.63 -44.02 30.78
N SER A 17 26.59 -44.75 30.44
CA SER A 17 25.59 -44.39 29.43
C SER A 17 24.63 -43.29 29.93
N SER A 18 25.19 -42.14 30.30
CA SER A 18 24.36 -41.01 30.79
C SER A 18 24.72 -39.70 30.13
N ALA A 19 24.72 -39.69 28.75
CA ALA A 19 24.79 -38.45 27.99
C ALA A 19 23.88 -38.46 26.74
N LEU A 20 22.78 -39.19 26.77
CA LEU A 20 21.64 -38.84 25.97
C LEU A 20 20.94 -37.69 26.68
N SER A 21 21.35 -36.46 26.37
CA SER A 21 20.65 -35.27 26.76
C SER A 21 19.14 -35.46 26.51
N GLN A 22 18.36 -35.51 27.59
CA GLN A 22 16.92 -35.54 27.53
C GLN A 22 16.49 -34.31 26.74
N VAL A 23 16.08 -34.52 25.47
CA VAL A 23 15.36 -33.50 24.74
C VAL A 23 14.10 -33.23 25.56
N PRO A 24 13.91 -32.00 26.10
CA PRO A 24 12.75 -31.74 26.96
C PRO A 24 11.50 -31.98 26.13
N VAL A 25 10.68 -32.94 26.51
CA VAL A 25 9.36 -33.16 25.93
C VAL A 25 8.50 -31.95 26.31
N VAL A 26 8.36 -31.01 25.40
CA VAL A 26 7.48 -29.85 25.59
C VAL A 26 6.04 -30.36 25.60
N ALA A 27 5.33 -30.16 26.70
CA ALA A 27 3.93 -30.53 26.78
C ALA A 27 3.13 -29.70 25.77
N VAL A 28 2.13 -30.30 25.08
CA VAL A 28 1.30 -29.58 24.10
C VAL A 28 0.64 -28.35 24.72
N THR A 29 0.31 -28.39 26.01
CA THR A 29 -0.25 -27.26 26.76
C THR A 29 0.69 -26.05 26.85
N GLU A 30 2.00 -26.28 26.82
CA GLU A 30 3.00 -25.20 26.85
C GLU A 30 3.04 -24.41 25.52
N LEU A 31 2.49 -24.97 24.44
CA LEU A 31 2.39 -24.31 23.12
C LEU A 31 1.11 -23.47 22.96
N LEU A 32 0.13 -23.57 23.88
CA LEU A 32 -1.12 -22.79 23.80
C LEU A 32 -0.91 -21.28 23.61
N PRO A 33 0.09 -20.62 24.25
CA PRO A 33 0.36 -19.20 24.01
C PRO A 33 0.75 -18.85 22.57
N ALA A 34 1.14 -19.83 21.74
CA ALA A 34 1.45 -19.60 20.31
C ALA A 34 0.20 -19.61 19.41
N LEU A 35 -0.95 -20.09 19.87
CA LEU A 35 -2.18 -20.18 19.07
C LEU A 35 -2.64 -18.87 18.41
N PRO A 36 -2.50 -17.67 19.02
CA PRO A 36 -2.88 -16.42 18.37
C PRO A 36 -2.23 -16.21 17.01
N TRP A 37 -1.02 -16.74 16.78
CA TRP A 37 -0.32 -16.63 15.48
C TRP A 37 -0.83 -17.59 14.41
N LEU A 38 -1.78 -18.48 14.72
CA LEU A 38 -2.53 -19.26 13.72
C LEU A 38 -3.69 -18.47 13.10
N VAL A 39 -4.25 -17.49 13.82
CA VAL A 39 -5.41 -16.70 13.36
C VAL A 39 -5.13 -15.97 12.04
N PRO A 40 -3.96 -15.35 11.81
CA PRO A 40 -3.64 -14.73 10.53
C PRO A 40 -3.69 -15.67 9.33
N PHE A 41 -3.34 -16.95 9.49
CA PHE A 41 -3.42 -17.94 8.42
C PHE A 41 -4.86 -18.19 7.96
N ALA A 42 -5.81 -18.24 8.90
CA ALA A 42 -7.23 -18.37 8.56
C ALA A 42 -7.71 -17.15 7.73
N SER A 43 -7.25 -15.94 8.10
CA SER A 43 -7.56 -14.71 7.35
C SER A 43 -6.92 -14.73 5.96
N LEU A 44 -5.67 -15.19 5.83
CA LEU A 44 -4.97 -15.32 4.55
C LEU A 44 -5.66 -16.34 3.65
N PHE A 45 -5.99 -17.52 4.19
CA PHE A 45 -6.72 -18.58 3.47
C PHE A 45 -8.08 -18.06 2.96
N ARG A 46 -8.83 -17.38 3.83
CA ARG A 46 -10.10 -16.76 3.45
C ARG A 46 -9.93 -15.73 2.34
N LEU A 47 -8.92 -14.86 2.43
CA LEU A 47 -8.63 -13.87 1.40
C LEU A 47 -8.30 -14.55 0.07
N ALA A 48 -7.44 -15.56 0.08
CA ALA A 48 -7.05 -16.29 -1.13
C ALA A 48 -8.24 -16.94 -1.85
N ASN A 49 -9.22 -17.48 -1.09
CA ASN A 49 -10.37 -18.19 -1.66
C ASN A 49 -11.58 -17.28 -2.02
N THR A 50 -11.60 -16.04 -1.53
CA THR A 50 -12.74 -15.12 -1.77
C THR A 50 -12.33 -13.85 -2.49
N ARG A 51 -11.16 -13.87 -3.13
CA ARG A 51 -10.57 -12.71 -3.80
C ARG A 51 -11.25 -12.43 -5.14
N PRO A 52 -12.02 -11.32 -5.27
CA PRO A 52 -12.57 -10.93 -6.56
C PRO A 52 -11.43 -10.59 -7.53
N SER A 53 -11.36 -11.27 -8.66
CA SER A 53 -10.31 -11.06 -9.67
C SER A 53 -10.87 -10.36 -10.90
N LEU A 54 -10.15 -9.38 -11.40
CA LEU A 54 -10.49 -8.75 -12.68
C LEU A 54 -10.30 -9.70 -13.87
N SER A 55 -9.53 -10.81 -13.68
CA SER A 55 -9.35 -11.84 -14.70
C SER A 55 -10.65 -12.51 -15.11
N ASP A 56 -11.62 -12.57 -14.20
CA ASP A 56 -12.92 -13.25 -14.43
C ASP A 56 -13.95 -12.32 -15.11
N ALA A 57 -13.60 -11.03 -15.25
CA ALA A 57 -14.50 -10.05 -15.85
C ALA A 57 -14.54 -10.17 -17.38
N PRO A 58 -15.71 -10.00 -18.02
CA PRO A 58 -15.81 -9.96 -19.47
C PRO A 58 -15.10 -8.76 -20.05
N LEU A 59 -14.61 -8.89 -21.28
CA LEU A 59 -14.14 -7.74 -22.06
C LEU A 59 -15.35 -6.92 -22.54
N ALA A 60 -15.26 -5.60 -22.39
CA ALA A 60 -16.29 -4.68 -22.85
C ALA A 60 -15.72 -3.61 -23.78
N GLU A 61 -16.60 -2.97 -24.53
CA GLU A 61 -16.34 -1.84 -25.43
C GLU A 61 -17.57 -0.93 -25.48
N GLY A 62 -17.50 0.18 -26.18
CA GLY A 62 -18.65 1.02 -26.53
C GLY A 62 -18.62 2.43 -25.97
N SER A 63 -18.98 2.67 -24.71
CA SER A 63 -19.03 4.04 -24.14
C SER A 63 -17.67 4.71 -24.11
N LEU A 64 -17.61 6.01 -24.45
CA LEU A 64 -16.37 6.78 -24.33
C LEU A 64 -15.88 6.83 -22.89
N VAL A 65 -14.63 6.42 -22.67
CA VAL A 65 -13.96 6.55 -21.38
C VAL A 65 -13.00 7.72 -21.41
N SER A 66 -13.18 8.67 -20.49
CA SER A 66 -12.20 9.72 -20.22
C SER A 66 -11.25 9.25 -19.11
N VAL A 67 -10.01 9.00 -19.48
CA VAL A 67 -8.95 8.67 -18.52
C VAL A 67 -8.33 9.97 -18.03
N ILE A 68 -8.41 10.23 -16.73
CA ILE A 68 -7.95 11.46 -16.07
C ILE A 68 -6.77 11.14 -15.19
N ILE A 69 -5.61 11.74 -15.48
CA ILE A 69 -4.36 11.55 -14.74
C ILE A 69 -3.97 12.89 -14.09
N PRO A 70 -4.19 13.05 -12.77
CA PRO A 70 -3.64 14.18 -12.05
C PRO A 70 -2.12 14.02 -11.90
N ALA A 71 -1.34 14.98 -12.39
CA ALA A 71 0.12 14.91 -12.40
C ALA A 71 0.73 16.17 -11.76
N ARG A 72 1.73 15.96 -10.89
CA ARG A 72 2.56 17.02 -10.34
C ARG A 72 3.96 16.51 -10.06
N ASN A 73 4.95 17.01 -10.80
CA ASN A 73 6.35 16.58 -10.71
C ASN A 73 6.50 15.06 -10.91
N GLU A 74 5.98 14.58 -12.06
CA GLU A 74 5.95 13.16 -12.45
C GLU A 74 6.75 12.88 -13.72
N SER A 75 7.76 13.72 -14.04
CA SER A 75 8.56 13.57 -15.26
C SER A 75 9.19 12.18 -15.44
N THR A 76 9.38 11.43 -14.36
CA THR A 76 9.98 10.07 -14.41
C THR A 76 8.98 8.94 -14.67
N THR A 77 7.67 9.21 -14.59
CA THR A 77 6.61 8.19 -14.64
C THR A 77 5.54 8.48 -15.69
N ILE A 78 5.29 9.77 -15.97
CA ILE A 78 4.16 10.21 -16.78
C ILE A 78 4.16 9.62 -18.20
N GLU A 79 5.29 9.51 -18.88
CA GLU A 79 5.36 8.88 -20.20
C GLU A 79 4.95 7.40 -20.15
N THR A 80 5.38 6.68 -19.11
CA THR A 80 5.07 5.26 -18.96
C THR A 80 3.56 5.03 -18.79
N VAL A 81 2.89 5.81 -17.93
CA VAL A 81 1.45 5.65 -17.73
C VAL A 81 0.67 6.04 -18.97
N VAL A 82 0.98 7.18 -19.62
CA VAL A 82 0.31 7.63 -20.85
C VAL A 82 0.42 6.57 -21.94
N ARG A 83 1.62 6.10 -22.27
CA ARG A 83 1.82 5.06 -23.29
C ARG A 83 1.12 3.76 -22.94
N SER A 84 1.10 3.38 -21.66
CA SER A 84 0.41 2.15 -21.23
C SER A 84 -1.12 2.25 -21.36
N VAL A 85 -1.72 3.41 -21.11
CA VAL A 85 -3.15 3.66 -21.31
C VAL A 85 -3.48 3.69 -22.81
N LEU A 86 -2.66 4.32 -23.63
CA LEU A 86 -2.84 4.37 -25.09
C LEU A 86 -2.76 2.99 -25.76
N ALA A 87 -2.02 2.04 -25.15
CA ALA A 87 -1.96 0.65 -25.58
C ALA A 87 -3.21 -0.18 -25.22
N SER A 88 -4.19 0.40 -24.53
CA SER A 88 -5.45 -0.27 -24.19
C SER A 88 -6.14 -0.87 -25.41
N THR A 89 -6.72 -2.05 -25.25
CA THR A 89 -7.61 -2.66 -26.26
C THR A 89 -9.01 -2.05 -26.27
N TYR A 90 -9.39 -1.32 -25.22
CA TYR A 90 -10.69 -0.67 -25.11
C TYR A 90 -10.79 0.56 -26.04
N ARG A 91 -11.93 0.71 -26.70
CA ARG A 91 -12.28 1.88 -27.51
C ARG A 91 -13.78 2.19 -27.36
N PRO A 92 -14.18 3.49 -27.48
CA PRO A 92 -13.33 4.70 -27.59
C PRO A 92 -12.78 5.19 -26.25
N LEU A 93 -11.62 5.85 -26.25
CA LEU A 93 -11.05 6.51 -25.08
C LEU A 93 -10.42 7.86 -25.44
N GLU A 94 -10.47 8.81 -24.50
CA GLU A 94 -9.65 10.02 -24.46
C GLU A 94 -8.79 10.01 -23.18
N LEU A 95 -7.65 10.66 -23.21
CA LEU A 95 -6.70 10.73 -22.10
C LEU A 95 -6.37 12.17 -21.76
N LEU A 96 -6.72 12.59 -20.54
CA LEU A 96 -6.49 13.93 -20.02
C LEU A 96 -5.44 13.86 -18.93
N VAL A 97 -4.29 14.49 -19.16
CA VAL A 97 -3.28 14.69 -18.10
C VAL A 97 -3.46 16.10 -17.57
N VAL A 98 -3.82 16.21 -16.30
CA VAL A 98 -3.95 17.49 -15.61
C VAL A 98 -2.63 17.82 -14.92
N ASP A 99 -1.87 18.75 -15.48
CA ASP A 99 -0.60 19.19 -14.89
C ASP A 99 -0.85 20.20 -13.78
N ASP A 100 -0.85 19.75 -12.52
CA ASP A 100 -1.02 20.62 -11.35
C ASP A 100 0.21 21.50 -11.10
N ARG A 101 0.57 22.31 -12.11
CA ARG A 101 1.66 23.29 -12.04
C ARG A 101 2.99 22.64 -11.64
N SER A 102 3.40 21.62 -12.39
CA SER A 102 4.71 20.98 -12.24
C SER A 102 5.86 21.98 -12.44
N THR A 103 6.97 21.71 -11.79
CA THR A 103 8.23 22.51 -11.90
C THR A 103 9.35 21.71 -12.56
N ASP A 104 9.04 20.49 -12.99
CA ASP A 104 9.91 19.61 -13.77
C ASP A 104 9.39 19.47 -15.21
N ASP A 105 9.93 18.55 -15.99
CA ASP A 105 9.60 18.35 -17.40
C ASP A 105 8.24 17.66 -17.65
N THR A 106 7.38 17.46 -16.63
CA THR A 106 6.11 16.75 -16.76
C THR A 106 5.25 17.31 -17.89
N ALA A 107 4.98 18.63 -17.91
CA ALA A 107 4.17 19.27 -18.92
C ALA A 107 4.76 19.14 -20.34
N THR A 108 6.07 19.31 -20.49
CA THR A 108 6.79 19.19 -21.77
C THR A 108 6.66 17.76 -22.33
N ILE A 109 6.81 16.74 -21.49
CA ILE A 109 6.64 15.34 -21.89
C ILE A 109 5.22 15.09 -22.40
N VAL A 110 4.20 15.57 -21.67
CA VAL A 110 2.79 15.39 -22.07
C VAL A 110 2.47 16.14 -23.36
N GLN A 111 2.99 17.36 -23.56
CA GLN A 111 2.82 18.11 -24.84
C GLN A 111 3.38 17.33 -26.02
N ARG A 112 4.56 16.72 -25.89
CA ARG A 112 5.13 15.86 -26.91
C ARG A 112 4.23 14.67 -27.21
N LEU A 113 3.73 13.98 -26.20
CA LEU A 113 2.83 12.82 -26.35
C LEU A 113 1.49 13.22 -27.00
N ALA A 114 0.96 14.41 -26.70
CA ALA A 114 -0.24 14.95 -27.33
C ALA A 114 -0.04 15.29 -28.82
N ALA A 115 1.18 15.64 -29.22
CA ALA A 115 1.51 15.82 -30.64
C ALA A 115 1.66 14.47 -31.38
N GLU A 116 2.02 13.39 -30.67
CA GLU A 116 2.15 12.04 -31.22
C GLU A 116 0.79 11.33 -31.35
N ASP A 117 -0.17 11.59 -30.44
CA ASP A 117 -1.47 10.89 -30.39
C ASP A 117 -2.61 11.85 -29.99
N SER A 118 -3.55 12.06 -30.90
CA SER A 118 -4.66 12.99 -30.72
C SER A 118 -5.63 12.66 -29.59
N ARG A 119 -5.56 11.45 -29.05
CA ARG A 119 -6.34 11.06 -27.87
C ARG A 119 -5.79 11.67 -26.57
N VAL A 120 -4.54 12.12 -26.56
CA VAL A 120 -3.88 12.73 -25.40
C VAL A 120 -4.14 14.23 -25.41
N ARG A 121 -4.53 14.75 -24.26
CA ARG A 121 -4.69 16.17 -24.04
C ARG A 121 -4.05 16.61 -22.73
N LEU A 122 -3.19 17.63 -22.80
CA LEU A 122 -2.69 18.32 -21.61
C LEU A 122 -3.74 19.33 -21.14
N VAL A 123 -4.11 19.26 -19.87
CA VAL A 123 -4.94 20.25 -19.17
C VAL A 123 -4.04 21.04 -18.24
N PRO A 124 -3.73 22.31 -18.52
CA PRO A 124 -2.96 23.16 -17.61
C PRO A 124 -3.74 23.40 -16.32
N GLY A 125 -3.10 23.08 -15.18
CA GLY A 125 -3.73 23.20 -13.87
C GLY A 125 -3.89 24.64 -13.41
N GLU A 126 -5.08 24.99 -12.97
CA GLU A 126 -5.40 26.27 -12.36
C GLU A 126 -4.78 26.42 -10.96
N PRO A 127 -4.66 27.65 -10.46
CA PRO A 127 -4.26 27.89 -9.07
C PRO A 127 -5.14 27.13 -8.08
N LEU A 128 -4.50 26.57 -7.02
CA LEU A 128 -5.22 25.81 -6.02
C LEU A 128 -6.11 26.73 -5.17
N PRO A 129 -7.44 26.52 -5.13
CA PRO A 129 -8.33 27.31 -4.28
C PRO A 129 -8.14 27.02 -2.79
N ALA A 130 -8.51 27.96 -1.95
CA ALA A 130 -8.50 27.75 -0.50
C ALA A 130 -9.41 26.57 -0.09
N GLY A 131 -8.94 25.75 0.84
CA GLY A 131 -9.67 24.58 1.32
C GLY A 131 -9.59 23.34 0.43
N TRP A 132 -8.78 23.34 -0.63
CA TRP A 132 -8.56 22.20 -1.51
C TRP A 132 -7.20 21.53 -1.32
N TYR A 133 -7.17 20.21 -1.48
CA TYR A 133 -5.93 19.48 -1.77
C TYR A 133 -5.69 19.42 -3.29
N GLY A 134 -4.41 19.29 -3.69
CA GLY A 134 -4.02 19.37 -5.10
C GLY A 134 -4.61 18.25 -5.96
N LYS A 135 -4.60 17.01 -5.48
CA LYS A 135 -5.11 15.87 -6.26
C LYS A 135 -6.62 15.95 -6.51
N PRO A 136 -7.49 16.19 -5.51
CA PRO A 136 -8.92 16.43 -5.76
C PRO A 136 -9.18 17.60 -6.72
N TRP A 137 -8.42 18.69 -6.60
CA TRP A 137 -8.56 19.84 -7.52
C TRP A 137 -8.20 19.49 -8.95
N ALA A 138 -7.09 18.79 -9.16
CA ALA A 138 -6.71 18.31 -10.48
C ALA A 138 -7.74 17.31 -11.05
N CYS A 139 -8.30 16.40 -10.24
CA CYS A 139 -9.35 15.48 -10.67
C CYS A 139 -10.61 16.24 -11.14
N VAL A 140 -11.05 17.29 -10.44
CA VAL A 140 -12.21 18.10 -10.86
C VAL A 140 -11.93 18.85 -12.16
N GLN A 141 -10.74 19.40 -12.35
CA GLN A 141 -10.38 20.07 -13.61
C GLN A 141 -10.39 19.08 -14.79
N GLY A 142 -9.83 17.88 -14.59
CA GLY A 142 -9.88 16.83 -15.60
C GLY A 142 -11.31 16.40 -15.92
N TYR A 143 -12.15 16.22 -14.91
CA TYR A 143 -13.57 15.93 -15.10
C TYR A 143 -14.28 17.02 -15.92
N ARG A 144 -14.11 18.30 -15.59
CA ARG A 144 -14.72 19.43 -16.30
C ARG A 144 -14.27 19.50 -17.76
N ALA A 145 -13.04 19.08 -18.05
CA ALA A 145 -12.49 19.06 -19.41
C ALA A 145 -12.86 17.79 -20.19
N SER A 146 -13.39 16.76 -19.56
CA SER A 146 -13.66 15.45 -20.14
C SER A 146 -15.04 15.34 -20.78
N GLN A 147 -15.19 14.41 -21.78
CA GLN A 147 -16.42 14.20 -22.54
C GLN A 147 -17.03 12.80 -22.36
N GLY A 148 -16.28 11.84 -21.77
CA GLY A 148 -16.70 10.46 -21.66
C GLY A 148 -17.90 10.25 -20.75
N GLU A 149 -18.71 9.25 -21.07
CA GLU A 149 -19.78 8.74 -20.21
C GLU A 149 -19.23 8.00 -19.00
N LEU A 150 -18.04 7.42 -19.15
CA LEU A 150 -17.29 6.78 -18.08
C LEU A 150 -16.03 7.62 -17.76
N LEU A 151 -15.74 7.78 -16.50
CA LEU A 151 -14.57 8.49 -15.99
C LEU A 151 -13.65 7.51 -15.30
N LEU A 152 -12.39 7.47 -15.71
CA LEU A 152 -11.34 6.74 -15.01
C LEU A 152 -10.34 7.73 -14.42
N PHE A 153 -10.26 7.78 -13.10
CA PHE A 153 -9.18 8.47 -12.40
C PHE A 153 -8.06 7.47 -12.10
N THR A 154 -6.82 7.79 -12.51
CA THR A 154 -5.66 6.93 -12.26
C THR A 154 -4.41 7.75 -11.93
N ASP A 155 -3.55 7.22 -11.05
CA ASP A 155 -2.33 7.92 -10.65
C ASP A 155 -1.24 7.86 -11.72
N ALA A 156 -0.35 8.86 -11.73
CA ALA A 156 0.71 9.01 -12.71
C ALA A 156 1.89 8.01 -12.54
N ASP A 157 1.92 7.25 -11.44
CA ASP A 157 2.95 6.25 -11.13
C ASP A 157 2.49 4.80 -11.37
N THR A 158 1.44 4.64 -12.20
CA THR A 158 0.85 3.34 -12.55
C THR A 158 1.27 2.89 -13.95
N ARG A 159 1.13 1.58 -14.21
CA ARG A 159 1.31 0.97 -15.52
C ARG A 159 0.15 0.04 -15.81
N HIS A 160 -0.54 0.24 -16.92
CA HIS A 160 -1.70 -0.52 -17.34
C HIS A 160 -1.32 -1.56 -18.38
N GLN A 161 -1.89 -2.76 -18.26
CA GLN A 161 -1.86 -3.76 -19.33
C GLN A 161 -2.99 -3.47 -20.33
N PRO A 162 -2.87 -3.90 -21.58
CA PRO A 162 -3.83 -3.54 -22.65
C PRO A 162 -5.29 -3.87 -22.34
N GLU A 163 -5.57 -4.97 -21.65
CA GLU A 163 -6.94 -5.41 -21.34
C GLU A 163 -7.54 -4.78 -20.07
N LEU A 164 -6.75 -4.06 -19.26
CA LEU A 164 -7.20 -3.52 -17.97
C LEU A 164 -8.52 -2.74 -18.10
N LEU A 165 -8.58 -1.78 -19.01
CA LEU A 165 -9.74 -0.91 -19.15
C LEU A 165 -10.96 -1.69 -19.66
N ALA A 166 -10.80 -2.57 -20.66
CA ALA A 166 -11.88 -3.38 -21.20
C ALA A 166 -12.49 -4.30 -20.13
N ARG A 167 -11.64 -4.96 -19.32
CA ARG A 167 -12.11 -5.79 -18.21
C ARG A 167 -12.74 -4.96 -17.09
N SER A 168 -12.20 -3.79 -16.81
CA SER A 168 -12.77 -2.90 -15.78
C SER A 168 -14.17 -2.42 -16.16
N VAL A 169 -14.37 -2.01 -17.41
CA VAL A 169 -15.72 -1.64 -17.89
C VAL A 169 -16.65 -2.86 -17.88
N GLY A 170 -16.13 -4.03 -18.27
CA GLY A 170 -16.88 -5.28 -18.19
C GLY A 170 -17.32 -5.64 -16.78
N ALA A 171 -16.43 -5.54 -15.81
CA ALA A 171 -16.71 -5.77 -14.39
C ALA A 171 -17.72 -4.74 -13.84
N LEU A 172 -17.53 -3.44 -14.16
CA LEU A 172 -18.44 -2.38 -13.73
C LEU A 172 -19.89 -2.71 -14.15
N ARG A 173 -20.08 -3.12 -15.41
CA ARG A 173 -21.39 -3.46 -15.99
C ARG A 173 -21.94 -4.77 -15.44
N ALA A 174 -21.13 -5.83 -15.42
CA ALA A 174 -21.56 -7.16 -14.94
C ALA A 174 -21.98 -7.15 -13.46
N GLU A 175 -21.30 -6.36 -12.64
CA GLU A 175 -21.61 -6.23 -11.23
C GLU A 175 -22.67 -5.16 -10.95
N GLY A 176 -23.13 -4.41 -11.94
CA GLY A 176 -24.04 -3.28 -11.77
C GLY A 176 -23.49 -2.26 -10.78
N ALA A 177 -22.19 -2.00 -10.86
CA ALA A 177 -21.50 -1.09 -9.94
C ALA A 177 -21.53 0.36 -10.43
N ASP A 178 -21.63 1.30 -9.51
CA ASP A 178 -21.52 2.75 -9.75
C ASP A 178 -20.08 3.25 -9.57
N LEU A 179 -19.24 2.48 -8.87
CA LEU A 179 -17.81 2.71 -8.71
C LEU A 179 -17.09 1.37 -8.74
N LEU A 180 -16.15 1.23 -9.67
CA LEU A 180 -15.19 0.12 -9.66
C LEU A 180 -13.81 0.65 -9.30
N THR A 181 -13.18 -0.02 -8.35
CA THR A 181 -11.80 0.25 -7.96
C THR A 181 -10.99 -1.03 -7.95
N VAL A 182 -9.69 -0.94 -8.25
CA VAL A 182 -8.84 -2.12 -8.29
C VAL A 182 -7.61 -2.00 -7.39
N ALA A 183 -7.17 -3.15 -6.88
CA ALA A 183 -5.86 -3.28 -6.26
C ALA A 183 -4.84 -3.72 -7.31
N PRO A 184 -3.88 -2.85 -7.68
CA PRO A 184 -2.80 -3.22 -8.59
C PRO A 184 -1.74 -4.05 -7.89
N ARG A 185 -0.87 -4.68 -8.67
CA ARG A 185 0.36 -5.27 -8.17
C ARG A 185 1.29 -4.18 -7.66
N GLN A 186 1.71 -4.31 -6.41
CA GLN A 186 2.69 -3.40 -5.80
C GLN A 186 4.11 -3.86 -6.10
N LEU A 187 4.88 -3.04 -6.81
CA LEU A 187 6.29 -3.33 -7.11
C LEU A 187 7.16 -2.93 -5.91
N CYS A 188 7.72 -3.93 -5.25
CA CYS A 188 8.67 -3.75 -4.15
C CYS A 188 10.09 -4.09 -4.65
N VAL A 189 10.87 -3.08 -5.02
CA VAL A 189 12.18 -3.25 -5.67
C VAL A 189 13.33 -3.13 -4.68
N THR A 190 13.30 -2.10 -3.83
CA THR A 190 14.36 -1.86 -2.83
C THR A 190 14.19 -2.71 -1.58
N PHE A 191 15.24 -2.81 -0.79
CA PHE A 191 15.22 -3.52 0.49
C PHE A 191 14.05 -3.05 1.39
N TRP A 192 13.92 -1.74 1.56
CA TRP A 192 12.91 -1.17 2.46
C TRP A 192 11.47 -1.33 1.94
N GLU A 193 11.25 -1.25 0.64
CA GLU A 193 9.95 -1.56 0.04
C GLU A 193 9.55 -3.01 0.36
N ARG A 194 10.48 -3.99 0.22
CA ARG A 194 10.24 -5.41 0.48
C ARG A 194 10.00 -5.74 1.95
N VAL A 195 10.59 -4.98 2.85
CA VAL A 195 10.47 -5.20 4.31
C VAL A 195 9.23 -4.51 4.89
N VAL A 196 8.91 -3.29 4.45
CA VAL A 196 7.89 -2.45 5.11
C VAL A 196 6.53 -2.53 4.42
N MET A 197 6.48 -2.54 3.08
CA MET A 197 5.20 -2.50 2.35
C MET A 197 4.27 -3.67 2.68
N PRO A 198 4.75 -4.92 2.83
CA PRO A 198 3.89 -6.03 3.23
C PRO A 198 3.15 -5.79 4.55
N GLN A 199 3.80 -5.16 5.54
CA GLN A 199 3.20 -4.86 6.85
C GLN A 199 1.98 -3.95 6.71
N ILE A 200 2.09 -2.93 5.87
CA ILE A 200 1.06 -1.91 5.69
C ILE A 200 -0.09 -2.47 4.85
N TRP A 201 0.22 -3.20 3.77
CA TRP A 201 -0.81 -3.82 2.93
C TRP A 201 -1.60 -4.90 3.66
N LEU A 202 -0.95 -5.68 4.54
CA LEU A 202 -1.67 -6.63 5.41
C LEU A 202 -2.65 -5.90 6.34
N LEU A 203 -2.23 -4.80 6.97
CA LEU A 203 -3.10 -4.01 7.84
C LEU A 203 -4.34 -3.51 7.08
N LEU A 204 -4.16 -3.00 5.86
CA LEU A 204 -5.26 -2.57 5.01
C LEU A 204 -6.15 -3.74 4.58
N ALA A 205 -5.58 -4.89 4.21
CA ALA A 205 -6.34 -6.08 3.81
C ALA A 205 -7.16 -6.67 4.98
N LEU A 206 -6.64 -6.62 6.20
CA LEU A 206 -7.38 -7.03 7.40
C LEU A 206 -8.53 -6.06 7.71
N ARG A 207 -8.33 -4.75 7.49
CA ARG A 207 -9.36 -3.73 7.70
C ARG A 207 -10.43 -3.77 6.61
N TYR A 208 -10.03 -3.90 5.34
CA TYR A 208 -10.89 -3.85 4.17
C TYR A 208 -10.82 -5.16 3.38
N HIS A 209 -11.50 -6.19 3.90
CA HIS A 209 -11.59 -7.46 3.17
C HIS A 209 -12.48 -7.28 1.93
N PRO A 210 -12.02 -7.60 0.70
CA PRO A 210 -12.72 -7.28 -0.55
C PRO A 210 -14.16 -7.83 -0.62
N ALA A 211 -14.38 -9.06 -0.17
CA ALA A 211 -15.73 -9.64 -0.12
C ALA A 211 -16.67 -8.89 0.83
N ARG A 212 -16.14 -8.16 1.82
CA ARG A 212 -16.94 -7.29 2.70
C ARG A 212 -17.20 -5.94 2.03
N VAL A 213 -16.18 -5.38 1.36
CA VAL A 213 -16.32 -4.12 0.61
C VAL A 213 -17.44 -4.26 -0.45
N ASN A 214 -17.43 -5.33 -1.23
CA ASN A 214 -18.41 -5.56 -2.30
C ASN A 214 -19.85 -5.83 -1.79
N ARG A 215 -20.02 -6.07 -0.49
CA ARG A 215 -21.32 -6.28 0.18
C ARG A 215 -21.52 -5.27 1.31
N ALA A 216 -20.83 -4.14 1.28
CA ALA A 216 -20.86 -3.18 2.36
C ALA A 216 -22.26 -2.60 2.57
N SER A 217 -22.76 -2.74 3.79
CA SER A 217 -24.00 -2.09 4.26
C SER A 217 -23.74 -0.86 5.14
N ARG A 218 -22.47 -0.61 5.48
CA ARG A 218 -22.04 0.50 6.35
C ARG A 218 -20.96 1.32 5.66
N GLU A 219 -21.02 2.62 5.81
CA GLU A 219 -20.03 3.57 5.26
C GLU A 219 -18.58 3.21 5.65
N ARG A 220 -18.36 2.71 6.85
CA ARG A 220 -17.02 2.32 7.32
C ARG A 220 -16.43 1.10 6.63
N ASP A 221 -17.25 0.30 5.93
CA ASP A 221 -16.80 -0.95 5.29
C ASP A 221 -16.44 -0.76 3.81
N VAL A 222 -16.64 0.44 3.25
CA VAL A 222 -16.25 0.77 1.87
C VAL A 222 -14.85 1.35 1.80
N ILE A 223 -14.19 1.11 0.66
CA ILE A 223 -12.90 1.72 0.29
C ILE A 223 -12.82 1.83 -1.23
N ALA A 224 -12.15 2.86 -1.72
CA ALA A 224 -11.57 2.88 -3.06
C ALA A 224 -10.06 3.04 -2.97
N ASN A 225 -9.36 2.63 -4.02
CA ASN A 225 -7.95 2.84 -4.20
C ASN A 225 -7.75 3.94 -5.24
N GLY A 226 -7.23 5.07 -4.84
CA GLY A 226 -7.02 6.24 -5.67
C GLY A 226 -6.13 6.05 -6.90
N GLN A 227 -5.45 4.90 -6.97
CA GLN A 227 -4.65 4.52 -8.13
C GLN A 227 -5.51 4.10 -9.34
N PHE A 228 -6.76 3.70 -9.10
CA PHE A 228 -7.72 3.35 -10.16
C PHE A 228 -9.15 3.43 -9.64
N ILE A 229 -9.91 4.40 -10.13
CA ILE A 229 -11.33 4.61 -9.83
C ILE A 229 -12.07 4.83 -11.13
N LEU A 230 -12.88 3.85 -11.55
CA LEU A 230 -13.73 3.90 -12.74
C LEU A 230 -15.18 4.10 -12.32
N VAL A 231 -15.85 5.12 -12.87
CA VAL A 231 -17.22 5.50 -12.50
C VAL A 231 -18.03 5.96 -13.72
N PRO A 232 -19.33 5.70 -13.80
CA PRO A 232 -20.23 6.43 -14.69
C PRO A 232 -20.26 7.91 -14.28
N ARG A 233 -20.27 8.80 -15.27
CA ARG A 233 -20.32 10.26 -15.05
C ARG A 233 -21.51 10.66 -14.16
N GLU A 234 -22.70 10.14 -14.46
CA GLU A 234 -23.91 10.38 -13.69
C GLU A 234 -23.75 9.98 -12.21
N SER A 235 -23.16 8.81 -11.94
CA SER A 235 -22.92 8.35 -10.57
C SER A 235 -21.89 9.21 -9.84
N TYR A 236 -20.86 9.70 -10.55
CA TYR A 236 -19.86 10.60 -10.02
C TYR A 236 -20.45 11.96 -9.65
N GLU A 237 -21.32 12.51 -10.49
CA GLU A 237 -22.06 13.75 -10.24
C GLU A 237 -23.03 13.60 -9.06
N ALA A 238 -23.81 12.52 -9.04
CA ALA A 238 -24.74 12.21 -7.95
C ALA A 238 -24.04 12.04 -6.58
N ALA A 239 -22.78 11.55 -6.57
CA ALA A 239 -21.97 11.43 -5.35
C ALA A 239 -21.31 12.76 -4.90
N GLY A 240 -21.44 13.84 -5.70
CA GLY A 240 -20.90 15.16 -5.39
C GLY A 240 -19.48 15.40 -5.88
N THR A 241 -18.96 14.54 -6.76
CA THR A 241 -17.64 14.65 -7.41
C THR A 241 -16.48 14.69 -6.39
N HIS A 242 -15.26 15.01 -6.83
CA HIS A 242 -14.14 15.30 -5.91
C HIS A 242 -14.33 16.62 -5.14
N GLU A 243 -15.34 17.43 -5.47
CA GLU A 243 -15.68 18.64 -4.70
C GLU A 243 -16.14 18.29 -3.28
N ALA A 244 -16.91 17.21 -3.13
CA ALA A 244 -17.37 16.70 -1.83
C ALA A 244 -16.22 16.26 -0.90
N VAL A 245 -15.03 15.98 -1.47
CA VAL A 245 -13.86 15.47 -0.73
C VAL A 245 -12.64 16.38 -0.84
N ARG A 246 -12.85 17.65 -1.24
CA ARG A 246 -11.79 18.64 -1.54
C ARG A 246 -10.76 18.82 -0.43
N GLY A 247 -11.18 18.71 0.84
CA GLY A 247 -10.36 18.89 2.04
C GLY A 247 -9.89 17.58 2.68
N GLU A 248 -9.95 16.45 1.96
CA GLU A 248 -9.57 15.14 2.49
C GLU A 248 -8.18 14.72 2.02
N VAL A 249 -7.37 14.19 2.95
CA VAL A 249 -6.04 13.66 2.64
C VAL A 249 -6.12 12.27 2.01
N ALA A 250 -7.07 11.45 2.49
CA ALA A 250 -7.43 10.16 1.92
C ALA A 250 -8.70 10.35 1.07
N GLU A 251 -8.54 11.05 -0.04
CA GLU A 251 -9.64 11.47 -0.90
C GLU A 251 -10.37 10.30 -1.56
N ASP A 252 -9.66 9.23 -1.82
CA ASP A 252 -10.18 8.00 -2.41
C ASP A 252 -11.12 7.25 -1.47
N LEU A 253 -10.70 7.07 -0.21
CA LEU A 253 -11.56 6.51 0.84
C LEU A 253 -12.79 7.41 1.07
N ALA A 254 -12.59 8.73 1.13
CA ALA A 254 -13.65 9.69 1.33
C ALA A 254 -14.63 9.66 0.15
N LEU A 255 -14.15 9.56 -1.09
CA LEU A 255 -14.98 9.45 -2.29
C LEU A 255 -15.82 8.17 -2.29
N ALA A 256 -15.24 7.01 -1.92
CA ALA A 256 -16.02 5.78 -1.75
C ALA A 256 -17.15 5.95 -0.73
N GLN A 257 -16.89 6.67 0.36
CA GLN A 257 -17.91 6.97 1.37
C GLN A 257 -19.01 7.91 0.85
N THR A 258 -18.69 8.89 -0.02
CA THR A 258 -19.74 9.72 -0.66
C THR A 258 -20.62 8.90 -1.59
N PHE A 259 -20.04 7.98 -2.39
CA PHE A 259 -20.79 7.04 -3.21
C PHE A 259 -21.73 6.18 -2.36
N HIS A 260 -21.24 5.62 -1.27
CA HIS A 260 -22.07 4.81 -0.38
C HIS A 260 -23.25 5.62 0.22
N ARG A 261 -22.99 6.86 0.68
CA ARG A 261 -24.06 7.75 1.20
C ARG A 261 -25.09 8.12 0.13
N ALA A 262 -24.68 8.21 -1.13
CA ALA A 262 -25.58 8.41 -2.27
C ALA A 262 -26.33 7.14 -2.70
N GLY A 263 -26.22 6.04 -1.95
CA GLY A 263 -26.86 4.76 -2.25
C GLY A 263 -26.24 4.02 -3.44
N LYS A 264 -25.01 4.42 -3.83
CA LYS A 264 -24.29 3.88 -4.99
C LYS A 264 -23.51 2.62 -4.63
N ARG A 265 -23.46 1.67 -5.56
CA ARG A 265 -22.80 0.38 -5.40
C ARG A 265 -21.31 0.47 -5.74
N ILE A 266 -20.46 -0.03 -4.85
CA ILE A 266 -19.01 -0.07 -5.03
C ILE A 266 -18.56 -1.50 -5.27
N HIS A 267 -17.71 -1.71 -6.28
CA HIS A 267 -17.07 -2.99 -6.53
C HIS A 267 -15.56 -2.84 -6.48
N PHE A 268 -14.91 -3.69 -5.67
CA PHE A 268 -13.47 -3.78 -5.51
C PHE A 268 -12.98 -5.09 -6.11
N ALA A 269 -11.96 -5.04 -6.98
CA ALA A 269 -11.35 -6.22 -7.57
C ALA A 269 -9.81 -6.16 -7.50
N PHE A 270 -9.16 -7.32 -7.59
CA PHE A 270 -7.71 -7.40 -7.75
C PHE A 270 -7.33 -7.39 -9.24
N ALA A 271 -6.36 -6.57 -9.60
CA ALA A 271 -5.87 -6.39 -10.96
C ALA A 271 -4.36 -6.61 -11.08
N ASP A 272 -3.76 -7.47 -10.25
CA ASP A 272 -2.31 -7.70 -10.18
C ASP A 272 -1.68 -8.33 -11.43
N HIS A 273 -2.48 -8.80 -12.40
CA HIS A 273 -2.05 -9.18 -13.74
C HIS A 273 -2.21 -8.07 -14.78
N PHE A 274 -3.02 -7.04 -14.46
CA PHE A 274 -3.43 -6.00 -15.41
C PHE A 274 -2.90 -4.61 -15.05
N MET A 275 -2.49 -4.39 -13.81
CA MET A 275 -2.01 -3.10 -13.34
C MET A 275 -0.86 -3.25 -12.36
N GLU A 276 0.15 -2.41 -12.51
CA GLU A 276 1.30 -2.33 -11.62
C GLU A 276 1.50 -0.90 -11.16
N THR A 277 2.01 -0.74 -9.93
CA THR A 277 2.42 0.55 -9.40
C THR A 277 3.67 0.42 -8.54
N ARG A 278 4.47 1.46 -8.50
CA ARG A 278 5.59 1.61 -7.58
C ARG A 278 5.48 2.95 -6.86
N MET A 279 4.87 2.94 -5.68
CA MET A 279 4.56 4.15 -4.91
C MET A 279 5.78 4.88 -4.35
N TYR A 280 6.82 4.15 -3.94
CA TYR A 280 7.99 4.71 -3.24
C TYR A 280 9.28 4.16 -3.83
N ARG A 281 10.33 4.98 -3.85
CA ARG A 281 11.64 4.60 -4.39
C ARG A 281 12.74 4.62 -3.33
N SER A 282 12.45 5.20 -2.16
CA SER A 282 13.39 5.30 -1.03
C SER A 282 12.66 5.09 0.31
N LEU A 283 13.42 4.75 1.36
CA LEU A 283 12.88 4.71 2.72
C LEU A 283 12.31 6.06 3.15
N ARG A 284 12.95 7.15 2.76
CA ARG A 284 12.49 8.51 3.09
C ARG A 284 11.12 8.78 2.50
N ASP A 285 10.91 8.47 1.23
CA ASP A 285 9.62 8.67 0.54
C ASP A 285 8.53 7.79 1.15
N LEU A 286 8.89 6.53 1.47
CA LEU A 286 7.99 5.58 2.12
C LEU A 286 7.54 6.07 3.50
N VAL A 287 8.50 6.49 4.34
CA VAL A 287 8.21 7.04 5.68
C VAL A 287 7.37 8.31 5.57
N GLU A 288 7.69 9.22 4.66
CA GLU A 288 6.96 10.48 4.50
C GLU A 288 5.53 10.23 4.00
N GLY A 289 5.36 9.40 2.97
CA GLY A 289 4.05 9.08 2.40
C GLY A 289 3.12 8.37 3.37
N TRP A 290 3.59 7.34 4.05
CA TRP A 290 2.75 6.62 5.02
C TRP A 290 2.54 7.39 6.32
N SER A 291 3.49 8.23 6.76
CA SER A 291 3.27 9.13 7.91
C SER A 291 2.17 10.16 7.65
N LYS A 292 1.91 10.51 6.40
CA LYS A 292 0.78 11.35 6.01
C LYS A 292 -0.56 10.60 6.11
N ASN A 293 -0.60 9.36 5.63
CA ASN A 293 -1.85 8.64 5.37
C ASN A 293 -2.31 7.77 6.53
N MET A 294 -1.39 7.17 7.31
CA MET A 294 -1.72 6.08 8.23
C MET A 294 -2.70 6.49 9.33
N TYR A 295 -2.44 7.61 10.03
CA TYR A 295 -3.32 8.08 11.10
C TYR A 295 -4.60 8.74 10.57
N LEU A 296 -4.49 9.62 9.56
CA LEU A 296 -5.64 10.33 9.01
C LEU A 296 -6.57 9.38 8.26
N GLY A 297 -6.04 8.49 7.44
CA GLY A 297 -6.81 7.43 6.78
C GLY A 297 -7.40 6.44 7.79
N GLY A 298 -6.66 6.08 8.84
CA GLY A 298 -7.16 5.24 9.93
C GLY A 298 -8.36 5.87 10.63
N ARG A 299 -8.33 7.15 10.96
CA ARG A 299 -9.48 7.86 11.52
C ARG A 299 -10.65 7.92 10.54
N ARG A 300 -10.37 8.21 9.27
CA ARG A 300 -11.39 8.26 8.21
C ARG A 300 -12.07 6.90 7.99
N SER A 301 -11.39 5.80 8.36
CA SER A 301 -11.98 4.45 8.31
C SER A 301 -13.16 4.22 9.27
N PHE A 302 -13.43 5.15 10.18
CA PHE A 302 -14.50 5.06 11.18
C PHE A 302 -15.38 6.33 11.18
N PRO A 303 -16.10 6.61 10.08
CA PRO A 303 -16.93 7.80 9.97
C PRO A 303 -18.06 7.77 11.02
N GLY A 304 -18.24 8.89 11.74
CA GLY A 304 -19.27 9.00 12.77
C GLY A 304 -19.01 8.22 14.07
N GLU A 305 -17.83 7.60 14.23
CA GLU A 305 -17.50 6.75 15.38
C GLU A 305 -16.32 7.35 16.19
N PRO A 306 -16.54 8.39 16.99
CA PRO A 306 -15.45 9.16 17.63
C PRO A 306 -14.58 8.32 18.57
N LEU A 307 -15.14 7.33 19.26
CA LEU A 307 -14.38 6.41 20.11
C LEU A 307 -13.39 5.57 19.28
N LEU A 308 -13.84 4.98 18.19
CA LEU A 308 -12.95 4.19 17.31
C LEU A 308 -11.90 5.08 16.66
N GLN A 309 -12.26 6.31 16.27
CA GLN A 309 -11.29 7.29 15.76
C GLN A 309 -10.21 7.64 16.80
N ALA A 310 -10.58 7.76 18.07
CA ALA A 310 -9.64 8.01 19.16
C ALA A 310 -8.73 6.79 19.43
N LEU A 311 -9.22 5.58 19.20
CA LEU A 311 -8.48 4.33 19.38
C LEU A 311 -7.56 3.98 18.22
N VAL A 312 -7.57 4.71 17.11
CA VAL A 312 -6.70 4.42 15.94
C VAL A 312 -5.22 4.31 16.32
N PRO A 313 -4.63 5.21 17.14
CA PRO A 313 -3.23 5.04 17.54
C PRO A 313 -2.96 3.71 18.26
N LEU A 314 -3.85 3.31 19.15
CA LEU A 314 -3.75 2.03 19.85
C LEU A 314 -3.89 0.85 18.88
N MET A 315 -4.82 0.91 17.93
CA MET A 315 -4.99 -0.11 16.91
C MET A 315 -3.73 -0.28 16.05
N LEU A 316 -3.06 0.83 15.68
CA LEU A 316 -1.80 0.78 14.95
C LEU A 316 -0.68 0.14 15.79
N VAL A 317 -0.58 0.52 17.08
CA VAL A 317 0.39 -0.08 17.98
C VAL A 317 0.14 -1.59 18.12
N VAL A 318 -1.09 -2.00 18.43
CA VAL A 318 -1.45 -3.42 18.59
C VAL A 318 -1.21 -4.19 17.31
N GLY A 319 -1.62 -3.64 16.14
CA GLY A 319 -1.47 -4.31 14.85
C GLY A 319 -0.03 -4.63 14.48
N PHE A 320 0.92 -3.74 14.76
CA PHE A 320 2.33 -3.98 14.47
C PHE A 320 3.08 -4.67 15.63
N ALA A 321 2.79 -4.29 16.90
CA ALA A 321 3.45 -4.89 18.05
C ALA A 321 3.11 -6.38 18.22
N PHE A 322 1.93 -6.83 17.79
CA PHE A 322 1.52 -8.23 17.77
C PHE A 322 2.61 -9.13 17.15
N TRP A 323 3.22 -8.68 16.05
CA TRP A 323 4.27 -9.42 15.35
C TRP A 323 5.62 -9.38 16.07
N LEU A 324 5.84 -8.43 17.00
CA LEU A 324 7.07 -8.31 17.77
C LEU A 324 7.05 -9.14 19.06
N VAL A 325 5.86 -9.51 19.56
CA VAL A 325 5.73 -10.26 20.83
C VAL A 325 6.51 -11.57 20.82
N PRO A 326 6.38 -12.49 19.85
CA PRO A 326 7.09 -13.77 19.90
C PRO A 326 8.61 -13.65 19.85
N PRO A 327 9.23 -12.89 18.91
CA PRO A 327 10.69 -12.81 18.85
C PRO A 327 11.28 -12.10 20.07
N VAL A 328 10.57 -11.11 20.66
CA VAL A 328 11.01 -10.46 21.90
C VAL A 328 10.94 -11.44 23.08
N ALA A 329 9.82 -12.17 23.23
CA ALA A 329 9.69 -13.20 24.28
C ALA A 329 10.75 -14.30 24.12
N LEU A 330 11.05 -14.73 22.89
CA LEU A 330 12.10 -15.70 22.60
C LEU A 330 13.48 -15.19 23.03
N ALA A 331 13.80 -13.95 22.72
CA ALA A 331 15.06 -13.32 23.12
C ALA A 331 15.18 -13.21 24.66
N LEU A 332 14.10 -12.85 25.36
CA LEU A 332 14.09 -12.69 26.82
C LEU A 332 14.17 -14.03 27.56
N THR A 333 13.56 -15.09 27.04
CA THR A 333 13.56 -16.42 27.66
C THR A 333 14.75 -17.26 27.25
N GLY A 334 15.49 -16.89 26.20
CA GLY A 334 16.53 -17.71 25.59
C GLY A 334 16.02 -19.06 25.08
N GLY A 335 14.72 -19.16 24.76
CA GLY A 335 14.07 -20.40 24.34
C GLY A 335 13.81 -21.40 25.45
N ARG A 336 13.99 -21.03 26.74
CA ARG A 336 13.92 -21.94 27.89
C ARG A 336 12.52 -21.98 28.52
N GLY A 337 12.15 -23.17 29.02
CA GLY A 337 10.84 -23.42 29.65
C GLY A 337 9.67 -23.35 28.67
N GLY A 338 8.45 -23.54 29.13
CA GLY A 338 7.25 -23.56 28.33
C GLY A 338 6.99 -22.24 27.59
N LEU A 339 7.23 -21.10 28.26
CA LEU A 339 7.09 -19.79 27.60
C LEU A 339 8.11 -19.60 26.46
N GLY A 340 9.37 -20.09 26.66
CA GLY A 340 10.39 -20.05 25.62
C GLY A 340 10.03 -20.92 24.41
N ALA A 341 9.50 -22.13 24.67
CA ALA A 341 9.00 -23.01 23.60
C ALA A 341 7.85 -22.39 22.82
N ALA A 342 6.86 -21.81 23.52
CA ALA A 342 5.75 -21.09 22.88
C ALA A 342 6.23 -19.88 22.06
N ALA A 343 7.20 -19.13 22.59
CA ALA A 343 7.79 -17.99 21.89
C ALA A 343 8.54 -18.41 20.61
N ALA A 344 9.27 -19.54 20.67
CA ALA A 344 9.93 -20.12 19.50
C ALA A 344 8.91 -20.57 18.44
N ALA A 345 7.86 -21.30 18.87
CA ALA A 345 6.76 -21.70 17.98
C ALA A 345 6.05 -20.50 17.36
N GLY A 346 5.69 -19.49 18.15
CA GLY A 346 5.06 -18.26 17.67
C GLY A 346 5.95 -17.47 16.69
N THR A 347 7.26 -17.41 16.95
CA THR A 347 8.23 -16.79 16.03
C THR A 347 8.30 -17.56 14.71
N GLY A 348 8.33 -18.88 14.75
CA GLY A 348 8.33 -19.74 13.56
C GLY A 348 7.04 -19.59 12.74
N LEU A 349 5.87 -19.58 13.40
CA LEU A 349 4.59 -19.35 12.76
C LEU A 349 4.52 -17.95 12.11
N ALA A 350 4.96 -16.91 12.81
CA ALA A 350 5.03 -15.57 12.26
C ALA A 350 5.96 -15.50 11.04
N ALA A 351 7.15 -16.08 11.13
CA ALA A 351 8.10 -16.15 10.02
C ALA A 351 7.48 -16.84 8.79
N LEU A 352 6.87 -18.02 8.98
CA LEU A 352 6.17 -18.74 7.91
C LEU A 352 5.07 -17.89 7.29
N PHE A 353 4.23 -17.27 8.11
CA PHE A 353 3.16 -16.38 7.62
C PHE A 353 3.71 -15.26 6.73
N TRP A 354 4.76 -14.56 7.19
CA TRP A 354 5.36 -13.47 6.44
C TRP A 354 6.12 -13.92 5.19
N MET A 355 6.65 -15.14 5.17
CA MET A 355 7.21 -15.76 3.97
C MET A 355 6.11 -16.02 2.93
N LEU A 356 4.91 -16.46 3.35
CA LEU A 356 3.76 -16.62 2.46
C LEU A 356 3.25 -15.29 1.93
N ILE A 357 3.18 -14.24 2.77
CA ILE A 357 2.85 -12.88 2.33
C ILE A 357 3.86 -12.37 1.29
N ALA A 358 5.16 -12.53 1.56
CA ALA A 358 6.21 -12.13 0.62
C ALA A 358 6.06 -12.85 -0.73
N LEU A 359 5.81 -14.17 -0.70
CA LEU A 359 5.57 -14.96 -1.91
C LEU A 359 4.35 -14.46 -2.69
N GLY A 360 3.23 -14.20 -2.01
CA GLY A 360 2.00 -13.64 -2.62
C GLY A 360 2.21 -12.26 -3.25
N MET A 361 3.11 -11.45 -2.71
CA MET A 361 3.52 -10.16 -3.27
C MET A 361 4.66 -10.25 -4.30
N ARG A 362 5.09 -11.47 -4.67
CA ARG A 362 6.22 -11.74 -5.57
C ARG A 362 7.55 -11.12 -5.07
N ILE A 363 7.71 -11.07 -3.76
CA ILE A 363 8.95 -10.72 -3.07
C ILE A 363 9.68 -12.02 -2.73
N PRO A 364 11.03 -12.09 -2.78
CA PRO A 364 11.75 -13.29 -2.35
C PRO A 364 11.33 -13.71 -0.93
N PRO A 365 10.91 -14.98 -0.70
CA PRO A 365 10.25 -15.39 0.55
C PRO A 365 11.11 -15.15 1.80
N TRP A 366 12.45 -15.22 1.68
CA TRP A 366 13.35 -14.98 2.80
C TRP A 366 13.23 -13.58 3.43
N TYR A 367 12.67 -12.57 2.70
CA TYR A 367 12.33 -11.27 3.30
C TYR A 367 11.27 -11.41 4.40
N GLY A 368 10.48 -12.48 4.40
CA GLY A 368 9.55 -12.79 5.46
C GLY A 368 10.24 -12.99 6.83
N LEU A 369 11.50 -13.44 6.86
CA LEU A 369 12.28 -13.54 8.09
C LEU A 369 12.62 -12.18 8.71
N LEU A 370 12.59 -11.11 7.90
CA LEU A 370 12.84 -9.74 8.34
C LEU A 370 11.56 -9.05 8.85
N TYR A 371 10.47 -9.80 9.06
CA TYR A 371 9.22 -9.25 9.54
C TYR A 371 9.33 -8.44 10.85
N PRO A 372 10.20 -8.77 11.82
CA PRO A 372 10.32 -7.94 13.02
C PRO A 372 10.86 -6.54 12.70
N LEU A 373 11.81 -6.42 11.76
CA LEU A 373 12.31 -5.13 11.29
C LEU A 373 11.23 -4.34 10.56
N GLY A 374 10.43 -5.04 9.73
CA GLY A 374 9.28 -4.44 9.04
C GLY A 374 8.22 -3.91 10.01
N ALA A 375 7.83 -4.73 10.99
CA ALA A 375 6.86 -4.35 12.01
C ALA A 375 7.34 -3.17 12.88
N LEU A 376 8.62 -3.18 13.29
CA LEU A 376 9.22 -2.08 14.06
C LEU A 376 9.24 -0.78 13.25
N THR A 377 9.63 -0.86 11.98
CA THR A 377 9.64 0.32 11.10
C THR A 377 8.22 0.85 10.86
N ALA A 378 7.25 -0.02 10.60
CA ALA A 378 5.85 0.34 10.41
C ALA A 378 5.23 0.95 11.69
N LEU A 379 5.60 0.42 12.87
CA LEU A 379 5.24 0.99 14.18
C LEU A 379 5.79 2.40 14.34
N GLY A 380 7.05 2.63 13.99
CA GLY A 380 7.70 3.95 14.00
C GLY A 380 6.99 4.93 13.05
N ILE A 381 6.59 4.49 11.84
CA ILE A 381 5.81 5.28 10.89
C ILE A 381 4.43 5.62 11.49
N GLY A 382 3.75 4.65 12.10
CA GLY A 382 2.46 4.85 12.78
C GLY A 382 2.54 5.85 13.92
N ALA A 383 3.56 5.75 14.77
CA ALA A 383 3.83 6.70 15.85
C ALA A 383 4.09 8.12 15.31
N ARG A 384 4.95 8.24 14.29
CA ARG A 384 5.23 9.50 13.60
C ARG A 384 3.95 10.10 12.98
N SER A 385 3.13 9.26 12.32
CA SER A 385 1.87 9.66 11.70
C SER A 385 0.89 10.22 12.74
N THR A 386 0.76 9.53 13.88
CA THR A 386 -0.09 9.95 15.00
C THR A 386 0.38 11.28 15.61
N TRP A 387 1.69 11.40 15.87
CA TRP A 387 2.25 12.64 16.42
C TRP A 387 2.12 13.83 15.49
N ARG A 388 2.32 13.60 14.20
CA ARG A 388 2.17 14.62 13.16
C ARG A 388 0.71 15.06 13.00
N GLY A 389 -0.24 14.13 13.07
CA GLY A 389 -1.67 14.38 12.88
C GLY A 389 -1.95 15.15 11.58
N ALA A 390 -2.89 16.09 11.64
CA ALA A 390 -3.23 16.98 10.52
C ALA A 390 -2.36 18.26 10.43
N ARG A 391 -1.37 18.42 11.31
CA ARG A 391 -0.63 19.71 11.45
C ARG A 391 0.23 20.05 10.24
N LYS A 392 0.77 19.05 9.54
CA LYS A 392 1.65 19.24 8.39
C LYS A 392 1.48 18.12 7.40
N VAL A 393 0.77 18.38 6.31
CA VAL A 393 0.61 17.46 5.19
C VAL A 393 1.41 18.01 4.02
N GLU A 394 2.18 17.18 3.34
CA GLU A 394 2.92 17.54 2.14
C GLU A 394 2.58 16.58 1.00
N TRP A 395 2.39 17.11 -0.21
CA TRP A 395 2.18 16.34 -1.42
C TRP A 395 3.00 16.93 -2.56
N ARG A 396 3.95 16.15 -3.09
CA ARG A 396 4.78 16.52 -4.26
C ARG A 396 5.36 17.95 -4.14
N GLY A 397 5.95 18.27 -2.97
CA GLY A 397 6.59 19.56 -2.70
C GLY A 397 5.63 20.71 -2.34
N ARG A 398 4.31 20.43 -2.22
CA ARG A 398 3.32 21.42 -1.73
C ARG A 398 2.96 21.08 -0.28
N ALA A 399 3.18 22.04 0.62
CA ALA A 399 2.80 21.91 2.03
C ALA A 399 1.39 22.45 2.28
N TYR A 400 0.61 21.75 3.11
CA TYR A 400 -0.73 22.11 3.53
C TYR A 400 -0.76 22.28 5.05
N THR A 401 -1.56 23.22 5.52
CA THR A 401 -1.88 23.38 6.94
C THR A 401 -3.16 22.61 7.29
N ALA A 402 -3.46 22.47 8.59
CA ALA A 402 -4.65 21.78 9.09
C ALA A 402 -5.98 22.37 8.57
N SER A 403 -5.97 23.59 8.03
CA SER A 403 -7.11 24.28 7.43
C SER A 403 -7.24 24.08 5.92
N GLY A 404 -6.43 23.21 5.30
CA GLY A 404 -6.41 23.01 3.85
C GLY A 404 -5.81 24.18 3.04
N VAL A 405 -5.24 25.20 3.71
CA VAL A 405 -4.61 26.33 3.04
C VAL A 405 -3.19 25.95 2.63
N SER A 406 -2.88 26.09 1.33
CA SER A 406 -1.53 25.92 0.82
C SER A 406 -0.59 26.99 1.42
N ALA A 407 0.39 26.58 2.22
CA ALA A 407 1.58 27.40 2.42
C ALA A 407 2.38 27.38 1.11
N GLY A 408 2.88 28.57 0.70
CA GLY A 408 3.68 28.69 -0.53
C GLY A 408 4.84 27.71 -0.59
N PRO A 409 5.52 27.55 -1.75
CA PRO A 409 6.59 26.58 -1.94
C PRO A 409 7.67 26.79 -0.86
N LEU A 410 8.02 25.72 -0.16
CA LEU A 410 9.17 25.75 0.77
C LEU A 410 10.43 26.13 -0.01
N ALA A 411 11.06 27.23 0.35
CA ALA A 411 12.36 27.62 -0.20
C ALA A 411 13.32 26.44 -0.03
N ARG A 412 13.91 25.96 -1.12
CA ARG A 412 15.00 24.97 -1.07
C ARG A 412 16.13 25.60 -0.25
N PRO A 413 16.80 24.86 0.65
CA PRO A 413 18.03 25.35 1.24
C PRO A 413 18.99 25.66 0.10
N ALA A 414 19.56 26.88 0.08
CA ALA A 414 20.49 27.33 -0.92
C ALA A 414 21.61 26.29 -1.04
N SER A 415 21.84 25.80 -2.25
CA SER A 415 22.97 24.95 -2.57
C SER A 415 24.25 25.76 -2.25
N VAL A 416 25.06 25.23 -1.33
CA VAL A 416 26.38 25.78 -1.04
C VAL A 416 27.19 25.79 -2.35
N SER A 417 27.35 26.97 -2.93
CA SER A 417 28.18 27.16 -4.10
C SER A 417 29.61 26.75 -3.75
N ARG A 418 30.10 25.69 -4.35
CA ARG A 418 31.54 25.37 -4.33
C ARG A 418 32.25 26.53 -5.00
N ARG A 419 33.06 27.26 -4.23
CA ARG A 419 34.01 28.24 -4.78
C ARG A 419 34.90 27.50 -5.78
N PRO A 420 35.16 28.08 -6.97
CA PRO A 420 36.17 27.55 -7.89
C PRO A 420 37.56 27.62 -7.27
N ALA A 421 38.36 26.57 -7.44
CA ALA A 421 39.74 26.49 -7.01
C ALA A 421 40.55 27.64 -7.64
N ARG A 422 41.27 28.39 -6.82
CA ARG A 422 42.23 29.39 -7.29
C ARG A 422 43.36 28.67 -8.03
N ASP A 423 43.48 28.98 -9.31
CA ASP A 423 44.62 28.66 -10.18
C ASP A 423 45.85 29.41 -9.66
N ARG A 424 46.81 28.69 -9.08
CA ARG A 424 48.14 29.23 -8.76
C ARG A 424 48.96 29.17 -10.03
N ARG A 425 49.07 30.28 -10.73
CA ARG A 425 50.17 30.49 -11.70
C ARG A 425 51.31 31.10 -10.93
N ASP A 426 52.43 30.40 -10.90
CA ASP A 426 53.72 30.97 -10.50
C ASP A 426 54.21 31.92 -11.60
N PRO A 427 54.82 33.06 -11.24
CA PRO A 427 55.47 33.96 -12.18
C PRO A 427 56.93 33.56 -12.46
N PRO A 428 57.61 34.15 -13.49
CA PRO A 428 58.81 33.70 -14.18
C PRO A 428 60.06 33.64 -13.35
#